data_6e3d8f9122bf84a66be34564dddfb5d9
#
_entry.id   6e3d8f9122bf84a66be34564dddfb5d9
#
_cell.length_a   1.000
_cell.length_b   1.000
_cell.length_c   1.000
_cell.angle_alpha   90.00
_cell.angle_beta   90.00
_cell.angle_gamma   90.00
#
_symmetry.space_group_name_H-M   'P 1'
#
loop_
_entity.id
_entity.type
_entity.pdbx_description
1 polymer ?
#
loop_
_entity_poly.entity_id
_entity_poly.type
_entity_poly.pdbx_seq_one_letter_code
_entity_poly.pdbx_strand_id
1 'polypeptide(L)'
;MLNKKNNFTNQVSLFSLLEPEAPPQPGSMDISMRLRHAVSNAIQKSGKSRIDICAEIYKLSGKEVPKSTLDGWSAESRDLSNDGLDFNGNKRWGMSCDILPAFCCATGDWMPLFIMVEACNYKALKGKDVVRARIGLLKEEITKKSHELKDLEKALVEAN
;
A
#
# COMPACT_ATOMS: atom_id res chain seq x y z
N MET A 1 9.84 -7.44 47.24
CA MET A 1 10.51 -7.84 45.99
C MET A 1 9.53 -7.60 44.84
N LEU A 2 9.68 -6.48 44.12
CA LEU A 2 8.80 -6.10 43.02
C LEU A 2 9.42 -6.56 41.69
N ASN A 3 8.79 -7.55 41.07
CA ASN A 3 9.18 -8.07 39.77
C ASN A 3 8.80 -7.06 38.68
N LYS A 4 9.75 -6.27 38.20
CA LYS A 4 9.61 -5.45 36.99
C LYS A 4 9.57 -6.39 35.77
N LYS A 5 8.37 -6.68 35.26
CA LYS A 5 8.22 -7.27 33.93
C LYS A 5 8.67 -6.24 32.90
N ASN A 6 9.82 -6.49 32.28
CA ASN A 6 10.28 -5.77 31.11
C ASN A 6 9.34 -6.14 29.93
N ASN A 7 8.40 -5.27 29.65
CA ASN A 7 7.68 -5.28 28.38
C ASN A 7 8.63 -4.72 27.29
N PHE A 8 9.50 -5.55 26.76
CA PHE A 8 10.11 -5.29 25.45
C PHE A 8 9.03 -5.52 24.39
N THR A 9 8.25 -4.48 24.13
CA THR A 9 7.38 -4.36 22.98
C THR A 9 8.19 -4.52 21.71
N ASN A 10 7.68 -5.30 20.79
CA ASN A 10 8.12 -5.56 19.42
C ASN A 10 8.74 -4.33 18.73
N GLN A 11 9.98 -4.03 19.04
CA GLN A 11 10.81 -3.21 18.18
C GLN A 11 11.20 -4.10 16.99
N VAL A 12 10.48 -3.95 15.89
CA VAL A 12 10.96 -4.48 14.60
C VAL A 12 12.34 -3.86 14.42
N SER A 13 13.36 -4.69 14.43
CA SER A 13 14.73 -4.23 14.22
C SER A 13 14.79 -3.46 12.90
N LEU A 14 15.36 -2.26 12.92
CA LEU A 14 15.57 -1.48 11.70
C LEU A 14 16.38 -2.29 10.67
N PHE A 15 17.20 -3.21 11.14
CA PHE A 15 17.98 -4.13 10.30
C PHE A 15 17.11 -5.14 9.54
N SER A 16 15.96 -5.56 10.06
CA SER A 16 15.03 -6.41 9.29
C SER A 16 14.37 -5.70 8.11
N LEU A 17 14.43 -4.37 8.09
CA LEU A 17 13.99 -3.55 6.95
C LEU A 17 15.11 -3.37 5.90
N LEU A 18 16.33 -3.74 6.23
CA LEU A 18 17.53 -3.64 5.38
C LEU A 18 18.00 -5.01 4.88
N GLU A 19 17.33 -6.09 5.28
CA GLU A 19 17.64 -7.41 4.72
C GLU A 19 17.37 -7.37 3.22
N PRO A 20 18.32 -7.85 2.39
CA PRO A 20 18.09 -7.93 0.95
C PRO A 20 16.86 -8.79 0.73
N GLU A 21 15.87 -8.21 0.07
CA GLU A 21 14.62 -8.90 -0.24
C GLU A 21 14.92 -10.16 -1.04
N ALA A 22 14.42 -11.30 -0.55
CA ALA A 22 14.49 -12.53 -1.33
C ALA A 22 13.78 -12.30 -2.68
N PRO A 23 14.33 -12.81 -3.79
CA PRO A 23 13.69 -12.66 -5.08
C PRO A 23 12.27 -13.22 -5.03
N PRO A 24 11.30 -12.52 -5.65
CA PRO A 24 9.91 -12.93 -5.58
C PRO A 24 9.74 -14.35 -6.16
N GLN A 25 8.99 -15.18 -5.44
CA GLN A 25 8.67 -16.53 -5.90
C GLN A 25 7.71 -16.46 -7.11
N PRO A 26 7.77 -17.41 -8.04
CA PRO A 26 6.80 -17.48 -9.14
C PRO A 26 5.35 -17.43 -8.60
N GLY A 27 4.53 -16.56 -9.16
CA GLY A 27 3.13 -16.36 -8.76
C GLY A 27 2.91 -15.49 -7.52
N SER A 28 3.94 -15.13 -6.74
CA SER A 28 3.77 -14.27 -5.54
C SER A 28 3.29 -12.86 -5.87
N MET A 29 3.50 -12.40 -7.11
CA MET A 29 3.04 -11.09 -7.59
C MET A 29 1.61 -11.11 -8.16
N ASP A 30 0.94 -12.27 -8.19
CA ASP A 30 -0.46 -12.33 -8.57
C ASP A 30 -1.35 -11.87 -7.41
N ILE A 31 -1.83 -10.66 -7.52
CA ILE A 31 -2.72 -10.01 -6.56
C ILE A 31 -4.18 -9.96 -7.03
N SER A 32 -4.51 -10.63 -8.13
CA SER A 32 -5.81 -10.51 -8.81
C SER A 32 -6.99 -10.72 -7.86
N MET A 33 -6.97 -11.79 -7.06
CA MET A 33 -8.05 -12.08 -6.11
C MET A 33 -8.08 -11.07 -4.96
N ARG A 34 -6.94 -10.73 -4.39
CA ARG A 34 -6.83 -9.72 -3.32
C ARG A 34 -7.38 -8.38 -3.77
N LEU A 35 -7.06 -7.97 -5.01
CA LEU A 35 -7.54 -6.71 -5.58
C LEU A 35 -9.06 -6.73 -5.80
N ARG A 36 -9.63 -7.83 -6.31
CA ARG A 36 -11.08 -8.00 -6.49
C ARG A 36 -11.83 -7.90 -5.17
N HIS A 37 -11.36 -8.60 -4.13
CA HIS A 37 -11.92 -8.50 -2.78
C HIS A 37 -11.87 -7.07 -2.26
N ALA A 38 -10.75 -6.38 -2.44
CA ALA A 38 -10.63 -4.99 -2.01
C ALA A 38 -11.57 -4.04 -2.76
N VAL A 39 -11.74 -4.23 -4.07
CA VAL A 39 -12.69 -3.47 -4.90
C VAL A 39 -14.13 -3.74 -4.45
N SER A 40 -14.51 -5.00 -4.25
CA SER A 40 -15.83 -5.39 -3.74
C SER A 40 -16.12 -4.75 -2.38
N ASN A 41 -15.19 -4.86 -1.46
CA ASN A 41 -15.28 -4.27 -0.12
C ASN A 41 -15.38 -2.74 -0.15
N ALA A 42 -14.60 -2.08 -1.03
CA ALA A 42 -14.65 -0.63 -1.17
C ALA A 42 -16.02 -0.16 -1.67
N ILE A 43 -16.62 -0.86 -2.63
CA ILE A 43 -17.97 -0.56 -3.12
C ILE A 43 -18.99 -0.72 -1.99
N GLN A 44 -18.95 -1.84 -1.24
CA GLN A 44 -19.88 -2.11 -0.14
C GLN A 44 -19.76 -1.05 0.97
N LYS A 45 -18.55 -0.73 1.40
CA LYS A 45 -18.30 0.24 2.46
C LYS A 45 -18.68 1.67 2.08
N SER A 46 -18.61 2.02 0.79
CA SER A 46 -18.95 3.36 0.33
C SER A 46 -20.42 3.73 0.55
N GLY A 47 -21.31 2.73 0.64
CA GLY A 47 -22.75 2.93 0.71
C GLY A 47 -23.38 3.55 -0.54
N LYS A 48 -22.59 3.80 -1.58
CA LYS A 48 -23.05 4.39 -2.84
C LYS A 48 -23.54 3.33 -3.81
N SER A 49 -24.47 3.72 -4.69
CA SER A 49 -24.83 2.86 -5.80
C SER A 49 -23.66 2.72 -6.78
N ARG A 50 -23.60 1.59 -7.50
CA ARG A 50 -22.56 1.39 -8.52
C ARG A 50 -22.60 2.44 -9.65
N ILE A 51 -23.81 2.95 -9.95
CA ILE A 51 -24.00 4.01 -10.95
C ILE A 51 -23.38 5.31 -10.45
N ASP A 52 -23.59 5.67 -9.17
CA ASP A 52 -23.01 6.87 -8.59
C ASP A 52 -21.48 6.80 -8.56
N ILE A 53 -20.94 5.63 -8.23
CA ILE A 53 -19.48 5.39 -8.26
C ILE A 53 -18.95 5.58 -9.69
N CYS A 54 -19.60 5.02 -10.71
CA CYS A 54 -19.22 5.23 -12.11
C CYS A 54 -19.27 6.69 -12.52
N ALA A 55 -20.30 7.42 -12.11
CA ALA A 55 -20.45 8.86 -12.38
C ALA A 55 -19.33 9.68 -11.70
N GLU A 56 -18.96 9.33 -10.47
CA GLU A 56 -17.84 9.98 -9.78
C GLU A 56 -16.49 9.67 -10.44
N ILE A 57 -16.26 8.41 -10.84
CA ILE A 57 -15.07 8.03 -11.60
C ILE A 57 -14.96 8.88 -12.87
N TYR A 58 -16.05 9.03 -13.61
CA TYR A 58 -16.06 9.88 -14.80
C TYR A 58 -15.69 11.32 -14.50
N LYS A 59 -16.28 11.91 -13.44
CA LYS A 59 -15.95 13.28 -13.02
C LYS A 59 -14.48 13.47 -12.67
N LEU A 60 -13.86 12.46 -12.07
CA LEU A 60 -12.49 12.52 -11.59
C LEU A 60 -11.44 12.17 -12.64
N SER A 61 -11.75 11.26 -13.55
CA SER A 61 -10.80 10.73 -14.54
C SER A 61 -11.05 11.16 -15.98
N GLY A 62 -12.26 11.67 -16.27
CA GLY A 62 -12.72 11.91 -17.64
C GLY A 62 -13.00 10.62 -18.44
N LYS A 63 -12.93 9.45 -17.81
CA LYS A 63 -13.11 8.15 -18.46
C LYS A 63 -14.42 7.52 -18.07
N GLU A 64 -15.19 7.11 -19.06
CA GLU A 64 -16.44 6.41 -18.84
C GLU A 64 -16.18 4.95 -18.44
N VAL A 65 -16.77 4.54 -17.33
CA VAL A 65 -16.73 3.17 -16.81
C VAL A 65 -18.17 2.67 -16.73
N PRO A 66 -18.60 1.76 -17.64
CA PRO A 66 -19.92 1.15 -17.55
C PRO A 66 -20.09 0.37 -16.25
N LYS A 67 -21.34 0.35 -15.72
CA LYS A 67 -21.67 -0.45 -14.53
C LYS A 67 -21.26 -1.92 -14.66
N SER A 68 -21.47 -2.52 -15.84
CA SER A 68 -21.08 -3.91 -16.13
C SER A 68 -19.58 -4.15 -16.00
N THR A 69 -18.76 -3.16 -16.34
CA THR A 69 -17.30 -3.22 -16.15
C THR A 69 -16.94 -3.17 -14.65
N LEU A 70 -17.57 -2.28 -13.89
CA LEU A 70 -17.39 -2.22 -12.43
C LEU A 70 -17.85 -3.51 -11.75
N ASP A 71 -18.97 -4.11 -12.21
CA ASP A 71 -19.44 -5.41 -11.76
C ASP A 71 -18.41 -6.51 -12.05
N GLY A 72 -17.78 -6.48 -13.22
CA GLY A 72 -16.71 -7.41 -13.59
C GLY A 72 -15.47 -7.31 -12.70
N TRP A 73 -15.06 -6.10 -12.36
CA TRP A 73 -13.89 -5.87 -11.48
C TRP A 73 -14.10 -6.36 -10.05
N SER A 74 -15.35 -6.34 -9.56
CA SER A 74 -15.71 -6.74 -8.20
C SER A 74 -16.28 -8.14 -8.08
N ALA A 75 -16.39 -8.91 -9.18
CA ALA A 75 -16.98 -10.26 -9.16
C ALA A 75 -16.00 -11.27 -8.57
N GLU A 76 -16.19 -11.62 -7.30
CA GLU A 76 -15.37 -12.59 -6.55
C GLU A 76 -15.66 -14.04 -6.95
N SER A 77 -16.94 -14.34 -7.26
CA SER A 77 -17.43 -15.70 -7.53
C SER A 77 -17.12 -16.21 -8.94
N ARG A 78 -16.59 -15.38 -9.81
CA ARG A 78 -16.21 -15.81 -11.15
C ARG A 78 -14.85 -16.47 -11.06
N ASP A 79 -14.89 -17.80 -11.09
CA ASP A 79 -13.69 -18.62 -11.17
C ASP A 79 -12.74 -18.08 -12.22
N LEU A 80 -11.55 -17.69 -11.80
CA LEU A 80 -10.47 -17.35 -12.70
C LEU A 80 -9.92 -18.68 -13.21
N SER A 81 -10.63 -19.29 -14.18
CA SER A 81 -10.05 -20.38 -14.95
C SER A 81 -8.64 -19.98 -15.40
N ASN A 82 -7.72 -20.91 -15.42
CA ASN A 82 -6.28 -20.69 -15.63
C ASN A 82 -5.91 -19.90 -16.89
N ASP A 83 -6.86 -19.65 -17.78
CA ASP A 83 -6.70 -18.91 -19.05
C ASP A 83 -7.13 -17.44 -18.98
N GLY A 84 -7.62 -16.97 -17.83
CA GLY A 84 -8.06 -15.57 -17.67
C GLY A 84 -9.30 -15.18 -18.49
N LEU A 85 -10.05 -16.16 -18.98
CA LEU A 85 -11.27 -15.96 -19.74
C LEU A 85 -12.51 -16.03 -18.84
N ASP A 86 -13.59 -15.33 -19.21
CA ASP A 86 -14.89 -15.50 -18.57
C ASP A 86 -15.63 -16.70 -19.18
N PHE A 87 -16.82 -17.01 -18.62
CA PHE A 87 -17.64 -18.11 -19.11
C PHE A 87 -17.97 -18.03 -20.62
N ASN A 88 -17.95 -16.83 -21.19
CA ASN A 88 -18.21 -16.55 -22.59
C ASN A 88 -16.92 -16.49 -23.46
N GLY A 89 -15.77 -16.82 -22.90
CA GLY A 89 -14.49 -16.77 -23.59
C GLY A 89 -13.90 -15.36 -23.76
N ASN A 90 -14.45 -14.34 -23.07
CA ASN A 90 -13.92 -12.98 -23.12
C ASN A 90 -12.79 -12.81 -22.09
N LYS A 91 -11.77 -12.05 -22.47
CA LYS A 91 -10.71 -11.69 -21.53
C LYS A 91 -11.28 -10.91 -20.33
N ARG A 92 -10.96 -11.37 -19.13
CA ARG A 92 -11.29 -10.65 -17.90
C ARG A 92 -10.27 -9.55 -17.70
N TRP A 93 -10.71 -8.36 -17.93
CA TRP A 93 -9.89 -7.18 -17.64
C TRP A 93 -9.96 -6.86 -16.14
N GLY A 94 -8.81 -6.73 -15.53
CA GLY A 94 -8.70 -6.08 -14.22
C GLY A 94 -8.96 -4.58 -14.35
N MET A 95 -9.12 -3.90 -13.19
CA MET A 95 -9.17 -2.44 -13.15
C MET A 95 -7.85 -1.88 -13.67
N SER A 96 -7.95 -0.95 -14.62
CA SER A 96 -6.77 -0.25 -15.15
C SER A 96 -6.15 0.66 -14.08
N CYS A 97 -4.82 0.68 -14.01
CA CYS A 97 -4.08 1.46 -13.01
C CYS A 97 -4.39 2.96 -13.07
N ASP A 98 -4.76 3.48 -14.23
CA ASP A 98 -5.09 4.89 -14.45
C ASP A 98 -6.49 5.28 -13.96
N ILE A 99 -7.38 4.30 -13.75
CA ILE A 99 -8.72 4.51 -13.17
C ILE A 99 -8.70 4.28 -11.66
N LEU A 100 -7.77 3.48 -11.16
CA LEU A 100 -7.71 3.09 -9.76
C LEU A 100 -7.72 4.27 -8.77
N PRO A 101 -6.96 5.37 -8.96
CA PRO A 101 -7.03 6.53 -8.07
C PRO A 101 -8.41 7.17 -8.03
N ALA A 102 -9.08 7.31 -9.18
CA ALA A 102 -10.43 7.86 -9.26
C ALA A 102 -11.44 6.95 -8.56
N PHE A 103 -11.33 5.64 -8.71
CA PHE A 103 -12.14 4.66 -8.00
C PHE A 103 -11.95 4.75 -6.48
N CYS A 104 -10.70 4.79 -6.00
CA CYS A 104 -10.41 4.92 -4.57
C CYS A 104 -10.96 6.22 -3.99
N CYS A 105 -10.88 7.32 -4.75
CA CYS A 105 -11.45 8.60 -4.34
C CYS A 105 -12.98 8.54 -4.31
N ALA A 106 -13.62 7.97 -5.32
CA ALA A 106 -15.07 7.83 -5.42
C ALA A 106 -15.66 6.97 -4.31
N THR A 107 -14.99 5.89 -3.90
CA THR A 107 -15.43 5.02 -2.81
C THR A 107 -14.96 5.47 -1.43
N GLY A 108 -13.92 6.31 -1.36
CA GLY A 108 -13.26 6.70 -0.11
C GLY A 108 -12.36 5.61 0.49
N ASP A 109 -12.23 4.45 -0.15
CA ASP A 109 -11.38 3.34 0.32
C ASP A 109 -10.14 3.18 -0.58
N TRP A 110 -8.96 3.33 0.01
CA TRP A 110 -7.66 3.26 -0.67
C TRP A 110 -7.02 1.87 -0.61
N MET A 111 -7.68 0.87 -0.02
CA MET A 111 -7.15 -0.49 0.08
C MET A 111 -6.79 -1.11 -1.27
N PRO A 112 -7.55 -0.92 -2.36
CA PRO A 112 -7.15 -1.46 -3.66
C PRO A 112 -5.79 -0.94 -4.13
N LEU A 113 -5.50 0.34 -3.91
CA LEU A 113 -4.19 0.93 -4.23
C LEU A 113 -3.08 0.39 -3.31
N PHE A 114 -3.36 0.26 -2.02
CA PHE A 114 -2.37 -0.23 -1.05
C PHE A 114 -1.94 -1.66 -1.34
N ILE A 115 -2.84 -2.54 -1.75
CA ILE A 115 -2.52 -3.91 -2.16
C ILE A 115 -1.51 -3.93 -3.31
N MET A 116 -1.66 -3.05 -4.30
CA MET A 116 -0.71 -2.96 -5.41
C MET A 116 0.67 -2.48 -4.95
N VAL A 117 0.69 -1.49 -4.07
CA VAL A 117 1.95 -0.93 -3.54
C VAL A 117 2.66 -1.95 -2.64
N GLU A 118 1.91 -2.67 -1.80
CA GLU A 118 2.45 -3.74 -0.94
C GLU A 118 3.01 -4.91 -1.73
N ALA A 119 2.38 -5.27 -2.86
CA ALA A 119 2.90 -6.33 -3.72
C ALA A 119 4.28 -6.01 -4.30
N CYS A 120 4.62 -4.72 -4.38
CA CYS A 120 5.95 -4.25 -4.79
C CYS A 120 6.89 -4.01 -3.59
N ASN A 121 6.56 -4.50 -2.40
CA ASN A 121 7.28 -4.27 -1.13
C ASN A 121 7.38 -2.79 -0.70
N TYR A 122 6.52 -1.94 -1.22
CA TYR A 122 6.42 -0.55 -0.78
C TYR A 122 5.28 -0.39 0.23
N LYS A 123 5.41 0.58 1.13
CA LYS A 123 4.33 0.99 2.03
C LYS A 123 3.83 2.36 1.62
N ALA A 124 2.53 2.46 1.35
CA ALA A 124 1.90 3.74 1.10
C ALA A 124 1.62 4.45 2.44
N LEU A 125 2.05 5.70 2.55
CA LEU A 125 1.79 6.55 3.70
C LEU A 125 0.85 7.68 3.28
N LYS A 126 -0.09 8.05 4.17
CA LYS A 126 -0.91 9.26 3.98
C LYS A 126 -0.11 10.51 4.38
N GLY A 127 -0.44 11.67 3.78
CA GLY A 127 0.31 12.91 3.87
C GLY A 127 0.91 13.25 5.25
N LYS A 128 0.13 13.17 6.35
CA LYS A 128 0.64 13.41 7.71
C LYS A 128 1.68 12.38 8.15
N ASP A 129 1.54 11.13 7.72
CA ASP A 129 2.47 10.06 8.09
C ASP A 129 3.76 10.12 7.26
N VAL A 130 3.70 10.63 6.04
CA VAL A 130 4.89 10.99 5.25
C VAL A 130 5.72 12.04 6.01
N VAL A 131 5.08 13.08 6.53
CA VAL A 131 5.76 14.11 7.32
C VAL A 131 6.35 13.52 8.60
N ARG A 132 5.61 12.68 9.31
CA ARG A 132 6.11 11.98 10.51
C ARG A 132 7.33 11.10 10.21
N ALA A 133 7.28 10.33 9.13
CA ALA A 133 8.41 9.50 8.69
C ALA A 133 9.63 10.37 8.38
N ARG A 134 9.45 11.51 7.67
CA ARG A 134 10.53 12.45 7.37
C ARG A 134 11.12 13.07 8.65
N ILE A 135 10.28 13.44 9.61
CA ILE A 135 10.74 13.93 10.93
C ILE A 135 11.57 12.85 11.65
N GLY A 136 11.14 11.58 11.59
CA GLY A 136 11.90 10.46 12.16
C GLY A 136 13.31 10.38 11.56
N LEU A 137 13.42 10.34 10.25
CA LEU A 137 14.70 10.30 9.53
C LEU A 137 15.63 11.47 9.88
N LEU A 138 15.08 12.69 9.95
CA LEU A 138 15.85 13.87 10.32
C LEU A 138 16.37 13.81 11.77
N LYS A 139 15.58 13.27 12.69
CA LYS A 139 16.03 13.06 14.09
C LYS A 139 17.17 12.07 14.17
N GLU A 140 17.11 10.98 13.43
CA GLU A 140 18.20 10.00 13.35
C GLU A 140 19.48 10.61 12.77
N GLU A 141 19.36 11.42 11.72
CA GLU A 141 20.48 12.13 11.11
C GLU A 141 21.12 13.11 12.11
N ILE A 142 20.32 13.90 12.81
CA ILE A 142 20.80 14.81 13.87
C ILE A 142 21.54 14.04 14.96
N THR A 143 21.01 12.89 15.39
CA THR A 143 21.66 12.07 16.41
C THR A 143 23.02 11.56 15.94
N LYS A 144 23.12 11.05 14.70
CA LYS A 144 24.38 10.61 14.10
C LYS A 144 25.40 11.75 14.05
N LYS A 145 24.98 12.91 13.55
CA LYS A 145 25.86 14.10 13.46
C LYS A 145 26.29 14.61 14.84
N SER A 146 25.44 14.52 15.83
CA SER A 146 25.79 14.89 17.21
C SER A 146 26.83 13.93 17.82
N HIS A 147 26.80 12.65 17.46
CA HIS A 147 27.85 11.71 17.89
C HIS A 147 29.16 11.98 17.17
N GLU A 148 29.15 12.16 15.86
CA GLU A 148 30.34 12.51 15.07
C GLU A 148 31.00 13.79 15.62
N LEU A 149 30.20 14.81 15.96
CA LEU A 149 30.72 16.05 16.54
C LEU A 149 31.43 15.81 17.88
N LYS A 150 30.81 15.05 18.78
CA LYS A 150 31.42 14.69 20.09
C LYS A 150 32.74 13.93 19.93
N ASP A 151 32.80 13.02 18.95
CA ASP A 151 34.01 12.23 18.69
C ASP A 151 35.13 13.14 18.15
N LEU A 152 34.82 14.11 17.31
CA LEU A 152 35.76 15.11 16.81
C LEU A 152 36.24 16.07 17.91
N GLU A 153 35.33 16.54 18.79
CA GLU A 153 35.66 17.37 19.93
C GLU A 153 36.63 16.64 20.89
N LYS A 154 36.37 15.34 21.13
CA LYS A 154 37.22 14.50 21.94
C LYS A 154 38.61 14.33 21.31
N ALA A 155 38.69 14.04 20.03
CA ALA A 155 39.96 13.91 19.31
C ALA A 155 40.75 15.22 19.33
N LEU A 156 40.09 16.38 19.25
CA LEU A 156 40.73 17.68 19.34
C LEU A 156 41.35 17.93 20.72
N VAL A 157 40.69 17.50 21.79
CA VAL A 157 41.21 17.61 23.16
C VAL A 157 42.40 16.68 23.39
N GLU A 158 42.39 15.48 22.82
CA GLU A 158 43.48 14.51 22.91
C GLU A 158 44.73 14.89 22.10
N ALA A 159 44.57 15.76 21.07
CA ALA A 159 45.65 16.22 20.23
C ALA A 159 46.39 17.47 20.75
N ASN A 160 45.90 18.09 21.81
CA ASN A 160 46.55 19.24 22.51
C ASN A 160 47.21 18.79 23.82
#